data_7dfe36c02e17ce1dbdc88578226c945e
#
_entry.id   7dfe36c02e17ce1dbdc88578226c945e
#
_cell.length_a   1.000
_cell.length_b   1.000
_cell.length_c   1.000
_cell.angle_alpha   90.00
_cell.angle_beta   90.00
_cell.angle_gamma   90.00
#
_symmetry.space_group_name_H-M   'P 1'
#
loop_
_entity.id
_entity.type
_entity.pdbx_description
1 polymer ?
#
loop_
_entity_poly.entity_id
_entity_poly.type
_entity_poly.pdbx_seq_one_letter_code
_entity_poly.pdbx_strand_id
1 'polypeptide(L)'
;VAVRYGADGPRVDPLPPGCGYPRGDATFAALDHAAERYERIAAADASIPDLPIDLACSLPADVRRAAARNNARTLRALARRLVGHAPYPYAATSTFGFGHRSQSESVLVPYRPGDACPVLGKRDMALLDINIARAGRAAEAYFAGVAPVVTVSGGAVHGTLVEAFMLEWLLTCRLGVPVDAVLVDPCADHTHTNIRHTGALVRALGGRTAYLVTDDGLQSGYLEEWTCFDLIGGSIDQRSLRDFGHLLGSWRRASVGMKAGFWYTPYRFWAEPEHGLGGFSCIP
;
A
#
# COMPACT_ATOMS: atom_id res chain seq x y z
N VAL A 1 -4.63 8.83 -14.89
CA VAL A 1 -5.28 9.92 -14.15
C VAL A 1 -4.23 10.63 -13.33
N ALA A 2 -4.10 11.94 -13.55
CA ALA A 2 -3.24 12.77 -12.74
C ALA A 2 -4.06 13.30 -11.55
N VAL A 3 -3.56 13.11 -10.35
CA VAL A 3 -4.05 13.86 -9.19
C VAL A 3 -3.30 15.19 -9.19
N ARG A 4 -4.01 16.29 -9.28
CA ARG A 4 -3.42 17.63 -9.28
C ARG A 4 -3.73 18.31 -7.95
N TYR A 5 -2.70 18.79 -7.29
CA TYR A 5 -2.84 19.69 -6.15
C TYR A 5 -2.77 21.12 -6.65
N GLY A 6 -3.85 21.87 -6.52
CA GLY A 6 -3.91 23.30 -6.77
C GLY A 6 -4.17 24.08 -5.47
N ALA A 7 -4.38 25.39 -5.58
CA ALA A 7 -4.75 26.24 -4.44
C ALA A 7 -6.01 25.75 -3.69
N ASP A 8 -6.87 25.00 -4.38
CA ASP A 8 -8.14 24.46 -3.86
C ASP A 8 -8.03 23.01 -3.34
N GLY A 9 -6.84 22.46 -3.21
CA GLY A 9 -6.61 21.07 -2.79
C GLY A 9 -6.44 20.08 -3.95
N PRO A 10 -6.34 18.77 -3.65
CA PRO A 10 -6.09 17.75 -4.64
C PRO A 10 -7.32 17.57 -5.56
N ARG A 11 -7.07 17.59 -6.86
CA ARG A 11 -8.06 17.26 -7.88
C ARG A 11 -7.69 15.94 -8.53
N VAL A 12 -8.67 15.09 -8.71
CA VAL A 12 -8.52 13.81 -9.40
C VAL A 12 -9.20 13.95 -10.76
N ASP A 13 -8.43 13.83 -11.83
CA ASP A 13 -9.00 13.81 -13.16
C ASP A 13 -9.93 12.58 -13.32
N PRO A 14 -11.09 12.72 -13.96
CA PRO A 14 -12.00 11.60 -14.11
C PRO A 14 -11.33 10.46 -14.89
N LEU A 15 -11.43 9.25 -14.36
CA LEU A 15 -10.96 8.06 -15.05
C LEU A 15 -11.92 7.69 -16.18
N PRO A 16 -11.39 7.15 -17.28
CA PRO A 16 -12.23 6.52 -18.28
C PRO A 16 -13.13 5.43 -17.65
N PRO A 17 -14.32 5.20 -18.20
CA PRO A 17 -15.19 4.13 -17.73
C PRO A 17 -14.48 2.79 -17.64
N GLY A 18 -14.62 2.09 -16.53
CA GLY A 18 -13.98 0.79 -16.29
C GLY A 18 -12.59 0.84 -15.66
N CYS A 19 -11.99 2.03 -15.46
CA CYS A 19 -10.70 2.18 -14.76
C CYS A 19 -10.82 2.37 -13.25
N GLY A 20 -11.99 2.77 -12.79
CA GLY A 20 -12.29 2.91 -11.36
C GLY A 20 -12.38 1.57 -10.65
N TYR A 21 -12.58 1.62 -9.36
CA TYR A 21 -12.79 0.42 -8.55
C TYR A 21 -14.04 -0.31 -9.06
N PRO A 22 -13.92 -1.59 -9.49
CA PRO A 22 -15.05 -2.34 -10.01
C PRO A 22 -16.11 -2.52 -8.93
N ARG A 23 -17.36 -2.48 -9.33
CA ARG A 23 -18.50 -2.66 -8.44
C ARG A 23 -19.35 -3.81 -8.93
N GLY A 24 -19.86 -4.56 -8.01
CA GLY A 24 -20.81 -5.62 -8.24
C GLY A 24 -20.74 -6.68 -7.16
N ASP A 25 -21.69 -7.56 -7.16
CA ASP A 25 -21.83 -8.62 -6.16
C ASP A 25 -20.58 -9.50 -6.06
N ALA A 26 -19.91 -9.76 -7.19
CA ALA A 26 -18.68 -10.54 -7.22
C ALA A 26 -17.53 -9.86 -6.43
N THR A 27 -17.42 -8.52 -6.51
CA THR A 27 -16.42 -7.77 -5.73
C THR A 27 -16.74 -7.82 -4.25
N PHE A 28 -18.00 -7.64 -3.86
CA PHE A 28 -18.40 -7.70 -2.47
C PHE A 28 -18.20 -9.10 -1.87
N ALA A 29 -18.58 -10.15 -2.61
CA ALA A 29 -18.36 -11.53 -2.21
C ALA A 29 -16.84 -11.84 -2.04
N ALA A 30 -16.00 -11.34 -2.93
CA ALA A 30 -14.56 -11.51 -2.84
C ALA A 30 -13.97 -10.82 -1.60
N LEU A 31 -14.41 -9.61 -1.28
CA LEU A 31 -13.98 -8.87 -0.09
C LEU A 31 -14.42 -9.56 1.19
N ASP A 32 -15.67 -10.04 1.26
CA ASP A 32 -16.17 -10.78 2.41
C ASP A 32 -15.41 -12.10 2.60
N HIS A 33 -15.19 -12.85 1.52
CA HIS A 33 -14.41 -14.07 1.57
C HIS A 33 -12.96 -13.84 2.02
N ALA A 34 -12.32 -12.77 1.53
CA ALA A 34 -10.98 -12.40 1.99
C ALA A 34 -10.98 -12.02 3.47
N ALA A 35 -11.99 -11.28 3.94
CA ALA A 35 -12.13 -10.94 5.35
C ALA A 35 -12.26 -12.18 6.24
N GLU A 36 -13.10 -13.14 5.86
CA GLU A 36 -13.25 -14.43 6.59
C GLU A 36 -11.94 -15.23 6.65
N ARG A 37 -11.14 -15.20 5.59
CA ARG A 37 -9.84 -15.87 5.56
C ARG A 37 -8.87 -15.24 6.55
N TYR A 38 -8.81 -13.91 6.61
CA TYR A 38 -8.02 -13.21 7.62
C TYR A 38 -8.52 -13.46 9.04
N GLU A 39 -9.83 -13.53 9.27
CA GLU A 39 -10.40 -13.89 10.57
C GLU A 39 -9.96 -15.29 11.04
N ARG A 40 -9.92 -16.26 10.12
CA ARG A 40 -9.41 -17.61 10.44
C ARG A 40 -7.93 -17.60 10.82
N ILE A 41 -7.10 -16.83 10.14
CA ILE A 41 -5.68 -16.66 10.52
C ILE A 41 -5.59 -16.02 11.90
N ALA A 42 -6.38 -14.97 12.16
CA ALA A 42 -6.39 -14.28 13.44
C ALA A 42 -6.80 -15.17 14.61
N ALA A 43 -7.70 -16.13 14.36
CA ALA A 43 -8.18 -17.07 15.38
C ALA A 43 -7.21 -18.23 15.65
N ALA A 44 -6.62 -18.80 14.59
CA ALA A 44 -5.90 -20.07 14.67
C ALA A 44 -4.41 -19.99 14.26
N ASP A 45 -3.93 -18.82 13.87
CA ASP A 45 -2.58 -18.64 13.27
C ASP A 45 -2.33 -19.60 12.09
N ALA A 46 -3.37 -19.86 11.31
CA ALA A 46 -3.29 -20.77 10.18
C ALA A 46 -2.67 -20.08 8.96
N SER A 47 -1.84 -20.80 8.21
CA SER A 47 -1.44 -20.36 6.88
C SER A 47 -2.59 -20.61 5.91
N ILE A 48 -3.05 -19.56 5.23
CA ILE A 48 -4.11 -19.63 4.23
C ILE A 48 -3.60 -19.04 2.94
N PRO A 49 -3.55 -19.79 1.84
CA PRO A 49 -3.10 -19.29 0.56
C PRO A 49 -4.07 -18.27 -0.04
N ASP A 50 -3.59 -17.51 -1.04
CA ASP A 50 -4.37 -16.56 -1.86
C ASP A 50 -5.04 -15.42 -1.10
N LEU A 51 -4.41 -14.95 -0.03
CA LEU A 51 -4.83 -13.71 0.62
C LEU A 51 -4.47 -12.49 -0.24
N PRO A 52 -5.26 -11.41 -0.18
CA PRO A 52 -4.91 -10.15 -0.85
C PRO A 52 -3.55 -9.61 -0.43
N ILE A 53 -3.21 -9.73 0.86
CA ILE A 53 -1.88 -9.45 1.40
C ILE A 53 -1.36 -10.73 2.04
N ASP A 54 -0.21 -11.19 1.57
CA ASP A 54 0.43 -12.40 2.08
C ASP A 54 0.90 -12.19 3.53
N LEU A 55 0.55 -13.15 4.40
CA LEU A 55 1.03 -13.20 5.77
C LEU A 55 1.90 -14.44 6.02
N ALA A 56 2.30 -15.16 4.98
CA ALA A 56 3.17 -16.33 5.09
C ALA A 56 4.66 -15.93 5.21
N CYS A 57 4.97 -15.00 6.12
CA CYS A 57 6.33 -14.57 6.40
C CYS A 57 6.84 -15.11 7.74
N SER A 58 8.13 -14.97 7.99
CA SER A 58 8.81 -15.47 9.18
C SER A 58 8.55 -14.67 10.47
N LEU A 59 7.64 -13.71 10.44
CA LEU A 59 7.30 -12.89 11.61
C LEU A 59 6.61 -13.73 12.71
N PRO A 60 6.73 -13.31 13.98
CA PRO A 60 6.05 -13.95 15.10
C PRO A 60 4.53 -14.08 14.88
N ALA A 61 3.96 -15.14 15.42
CA ALA A 61 2.53 -15.46 15.26
C ALA A 61 1.60 -14.36 15.76
N ASP A 62 1.97 -13.66 16.84
CA ASP A 62 1.20 -12.53 17.38
C ASP A 62 1.16 -11.35 16.41
N VAL A 63 2.27 -11.07 15.70
CA VAL A 63 2.35 -10.03 14.66
C VAL A 63 1.45 -10.38 13.49
N ARG A 64 1.53 -11.61 12.98
CA ARG A 64 0.68 -12.08 11.87
C ARG A 64 -0.80 -12.04 12.23
N ARG A 65 -1.16 -12.49 13.44
CA ARG A 65 -2.55 -12.41 13.93
C ARG A 65 -3.05 -10.98 14.07
N ALA A 66 -2.22 -10.05 14.53
CA ALA A 66 -2.59 -8.64 14.61
C ALA A 66 -2.87 -8.04 13.22
N ALA A 67 -2.00 -8.31 12.25
CA ALA A 67 -2.21 -7.91 10.86
C ALA A 67 -3.50 -8.53 10.29
N ALA A 68 -3.74 -9.82 10.54
CA ALA A 68 -4.92 -10.52 10.06
C ALA A 68 -6.22 -9.93 10.62
N ARG A 69 -6.28 -9.63 11.93
CA ARG A 69 -7.45 -8.97 12.55
C ARG A 69 -7.71 -7.60 11.94
N ASN A 70 -6.65 -6.81 11.75
CA ASN A 70 -6.77 -5.50 11.14
C ASN A 70 -7.31 -5.60 9.70
N ASN A 71 -6.74 -6.48 8.90
CA ASN A 71 -7.11 -6.62 7.48
C ASN A 71 -8.55 -7.16 7.32
N ALA A 72 -8.97 -8.12 8.15
CA ALA A 72 -10.35 -8.58 8.16
C ALA A 72 -11.34 -7.44 8.44
N ARG A 73 -11.08 -6.64 9.48
CA ARG A 73 -11.90 -5.47 9.82
C ARG A 73 -11.96 -4.47 8.66
N THR A 74 -10.81 -4.14 8.08
CA THR A 74 -10.72 -3.18 6.99
C THR A 74 -11.44 -3.65 5.74
N LEU A 75 -11.33 -4.92 5.36
CA LEU A 75 -12.04 -5.47 4.19
C LEU A 75 -13.55 -5.45 4.37
N ARG A 76 -14.06 -5.79 5.56
CA ARG A 76 -15.50 -5.67 5.84
C ARG A 76 -16.00 -4.24 5.80
N ALA A 77 -15.20 -3.29 6.30
CA ALA A 77 -15.53 -1.88 6.23
C ALA A 77 -15.47 -1.35 4.78
N LEU A 78 -14.49 -1.82 3.99
CA LEU A 78 -14.36 -1.48 2.59
C LEU A 78 -15.58 -1.94 1.79
N ALA A 79 -16.03 -3.18 1.97
CA ALA A 79 -17.23 -3.69 1.32
C ALA A 79 -18.44 -2.77 1.57
N ARG A 80 -18.66 -2.35 2.83
CA ARG A 80 -19.75 -1.43 3.19
C ARG A 80 -19.58 -0.03 2.56
N ARG A 81 -18.34 0.51 2.51
CA ARG A 81 -18.07 1.82 1.92
C ARG A 81 -18.29 1.87 0.41
N LEU A 82 -18.07 0.76 -0.28
CA LEU A 82 -18.27 0.70 -1.73
C LEU A 82 -19.75 0.66 -2.13
N VAL A 83 -20.66 0.29 -1.22
CA VAL A 83 -22.11 0.28 -1.51
C VAL A 83 -22.60 1.71 -1.79
N GLY A 84 -23.15 1.92 -2.97
CA GLY A 84 -23.72 3.23 -3.36
C GLY A 84 -22.70 4.36 -3.62
N HIS A 85 -21.41 4.14 -3.39
CA HIS A 85 -20.39 5.18 -3.60
C HIS A 85 -20.03 5.35 -5.07
N ALA A 86 -19.60 6.56 -5.47
CA ALA A 86 -19.03 6.81 -6.79
C ALA A 86 -17.72 6.04 -6.99
N PRO A 87 -17.34 5.60 -8.23
CA PRO A 87 -16.09 4.88 -8.45
C PRO A 87 -14.90 5.69 -7.92
N TYR A 88 -14.03 5.02 -7.16
CA TYR A 88 -12.75 5.60 -6.80
C TYR A 88 -11.77 5.55 -7.98
N PRO A 89 -10.90 6.55 -8.15
CA PRO A 89 -9.86 6.54 -9.17
C PRO A 89 -8.94 5.32 -9.10
N TYR A 90 -8.56 4.91 -7.89
CA TYR A 90 -7.65 3.79 -7.65
C TYR A 90 -8.26 2.78 -6.69
N ALA A 91 -7.80 1.52 -6.79
CA ALA A 91 -8.23 0.47 -5.88
C ALA A 91 -7.64 0.66 -4.46
N ALA A 92 -6.42 1.16 -4.38
CA ALA A 92 -5.74 1.47 -3.13
C ALA A 92 -4.76 2.64 -3.30
N THR A 93 -4.54 3.39 -2.23
CA THR A 93 -3.33 4.20 -2.05
C THR A 93 -2.32 3.34 -1.29
N SER A 94 -1.09 3.22 -1.76
CA SER A 94 -0.08 2.37 -1.13
C SER A 94 1.15 3.17 -0.75
N THR A 95 1.68 2.96 0.47
CA THR A 95 2.93 3.55 0.92
C THR A 95 3.78 2.52 1.67
N PHE A 96 5.10 2.73 1.68
CA PHE A 96 6.08 1.76 2.14
C PHE A 96 6.94 2.35 3.25
N GLY A 97 7.35 1.50 4.20
CA GLY A 97 8.19 1.91 5.30
C GLY A 97 9.63 2.24 4.89
N PHE A 98 10.32 2.94 5.77
CA PHE A 98 11.75 3.28 5.65
C PHE A 98 12.56 2.85 6.87
N GLY A 99 11.94 2.18 7.83
CA GLY A 99 12.57 1.83 9.10
C GLY A 99 12.56 2.97 10.12
N HIS A 100 13.32 2.77 11.17
CA HIS A 100 13.55 3.71 12.26
C HIS A 100 15.01 3.57 12.71
N ARG A 101 15.71 4.67 12.89
CA ARG A 101 17.17 4.66 13.18
C ARG A 101 17.56 3.97 14.49
N SER A 102 16.65 3.96 15.47
CA SER A 102 16.84 3.31 16.78
C SER A 102 15.73 2.29 17.03
N GLN A 103 15.57 1.33 16.14
CA GLN A 103 14.44 0.40 16.15
C GLN A 103 14.34 -0.44 17.45
N SER A 104 15.46 -0.78 18.05
CA SER A 104 15.49 -1.51 19.33
C SER A 104 15.02 -0.69 20.53
N GLU A 105 15.01 0.64 20.41
CA GLU A 105 14.60 1.59 21.46
C GLU A 105 13.19 2.15 21.20
N SER A 106 12.57 1.82 20.07
CA SER A 106 11.28 2.41 19.69
C SER A 106 10.14 1.89 20.56
N VAL A 107 9.33 2.81 21.07
CA VAL A 107 8.09 2.48 21.79
C VAL A 107 7.02 1.89 20.90
N LEU A 108 7.20 1.91 19.57
CA LEU A 108 6.31 1.29 18.60
C LEU A 108 6.59 -0.20 18.37
N VAL A 109 7.69 -0.74 18.87
CA VAL A 109 8.00 -2.18 18.71
C VAL A 109 6.87 -3.08 19.24
N PRO A 110 6.29 -2.84 20.44
CA PRO A 110 5.17 -3.63 20.96
C PRO A 110 3.81 -3.25 20.34
N TYR A 111 3.72 -2.12 19.62
CA TYR A 111 2.45 -1.68 19.06
C TYR A 111 1.89 -2.67 18.04
N ARG A 112 0.59 -2.87 18.06
CA ARG A 112 -0.18 -3.68 17.09
C ARG A 112 -1.33 -2.83 16.55
N PRO A 113 -1.71 -2.99 15.26
CA PRO A 113 -2.84 -2.28 14.68
C PRO A 113 -4.14 -2.49 15.46
N GLY A 114 -4.71 -1.37 15.91
CA GLY A 114 -5.93 -1.37 16.75
C GLY A 114 -5.69 -1.33 18.25
N ASP A 115 -4.44 -1.32 18.70
CA ASP A 115 -4.12 -1.03 20.09
C ASP A 115 -4.36 0.45 20.43
N ALA A 116 -4.37 0.78 21.73
CA ALA A 116 -4.36 2.15 22.18
C ALA A 116 -3.10 2.88 21.62
N CYS A 117 -3.29 4.10 21.13
CA CYS A 117 -2.23 4.85 20.50
C CYS A 117 -1.10 5.19 21.52
N PRO A 118 0.10 4.64 21.37
CA PRO A 118 1.23 5.04 22.20
C PRO A 118 1.65 6.47 21.87
N VAL A 119 2.14 7.18 22.89
CA VAL A 119 2.67 8.54 22.74
C VAL A 119 4.18 8.46 22.56
N LEU A 120 4.68 8.97 21.43
CA LEU A 120 6.11 9.06 21.16
C LEU A 120 6.69 10.35 21.72
N GLY A 121 7.90 10.25 22.28
CA GLY A 121 8.70 11.41 22.63
C GLY A 121 9.20 12.18 21.38
N LYS A 122 9.67 13.42 21.59
CA LYS A 122 10.20 14.26 20.50
C LYS A 122 11.34 13.60 19.73
N ARG A 123 12.21 12.85 20.41
CA ARG A 123 13.33 12.12 19.81
C ARG A 123 12.85 11.05 18.84
N ASP A 124 11.92 10.20 19.28
CA ASP A 124 11.38 9.13 18.44
C ASP A 124 10.62 9.67 17.23
N MET A 125 9.82 10.72 17.44
CA MET A 125 9.13 11.42 16.35
C MET A 125 10.11 11.97 15.31
N ALA A 126 11.24 12.55 15.71
CA ALA A 126 12.25 13.09 14.81
C ALA A 126 12.95 12.00 13.98
N LEU A 127 12.96 10.75 14.45
CA LEU A 127 13.53 9.62 13.71
C LEU A 127 12.57 9.03 12.65
N LEU A 128 11.33 9.49 12.64
CA LEU A 128 10.28 9.03 11.71
C LEU A 128 10.05 9.99 10.52
N ASP A 129 10.87 11.00 10.32
CA ASP A 129 10.67 12.10 9.37
C ASP A 129 10.21 11.65 7.96
N ILE A 130 10.90 10.70 7.35
CA ILE A 130 10.54 10.15 6.04
C ILE A 130 9.19 9.43 6.10
N ASN A 131 8.96 8.64 7.14
CA ASN A 131 7.71 7.91 7.33
C ASN A 131 6.54 8.85 7.58
N ILE A 132 6.76 9.95 8.32
CA ILE A 132 5.76 11.00 8.54
C ILE A 132 5.38 11.65 7.21
N ALA A 133 6.36 11.97 6.36
CA ALA A 133 6.10 12.56 5.06
C ALA A 133 5.29 11.60 4.15
N ARG A 134 5.67 10.33 4.11
CA ARG A 134 4.96 9.30 3.34
C ARG A 134 3.53 9.09 3.85
N ALA A 135 3.36 8.90 5.15
CA ALA A 135 2.04 8.73 5.77
C ALA A 135 1.15 9.98 5.57
N GLY A 136 1.71 11.19 5.68
CA GLY A 136 1.01 12.44 5.43
C GLY A 136 0.42 12.51 4.03
N ARG A 137 1.20 12.19 3.01
CA ARG A 137 0.73 12.15 1.62
C ARG A 137 -0.31 11.06 1.37
N ALA A 138 -0.15 9.90 2.01
CA ALA A 138 -1.15 8.83 1.91
C ALA A 138 -2.47 9.22 2.57
N ALA A 139 -2.44 9.90 3.70
CA ALA A 139 -3.62 10.46 4.37
C ALA A 139 -4.29 11.53 3.50
N GLU A 140 -3.54 12.46 2.93
CA GLU A 140 -4.05 13.46 1.99
C GLU A 140 -4.77 12.81 0.81
N ALA A 141 -4.17 11.79 0.20
CA ALA A 141 -4.78 11.04 -0.90
C ALA A 141 -6.08 10.34 -0.47
N TYR A 142 -6.10 9.74 0.72
CA TYR A 142 -7.29 9.10 1.27
C TYR A 142 -8.44 10.11 1.46
N PHE A 143 -8.17 11.23 2.15
CA PHE A 143 -9.20 12.26 2.39
C PHE A 143 -9.66 12.97 1.12
N ALA A 144 -8.82 13.00 0.09
CA ALA A 144 -9.20 13.48 -1.24
C ALA A 144 -10.04 12.47 -2.05
N GLY A 145 -10.34 11.29 -1.51
CA GLY A 145 -11.12 10.27 -2.21
C GLY A 145 -10.38 9.61 -3.38
N VAL A 146 -9.06 9.61 -3.36
CA VAL A 146 -8.23 8.98 -4.42
C VAL A 146 -8.44 7.48 -4.45
N ALA A 147 -8.52 6.85 -3.28
CA ALA A 147 -8.80 5.42 -3.13
C ALA A 147 -9.60 5.16 -1.85
N PRO A 148 -10.37 4.07 -1.78
CA PRO A 148 -11.20 3.77 -0.61
C PRO A 148 -10.42 3.21 0.57
N VAL A 149 -9.15 2.85 0.38
CA VAL A 149 -8.30 2.21 1.38
C VAL A 149 -6.84 2.63 1.18
N VAL A 150 -6.11 2.72 2.29
CA VAL A 150 -4.66 2.88 2.29
C VAL A 150 -4.02 1.54 2.63
N THR A 151 -3.01 1.13 1.85
CA THR A 151 -2.17 -0.02 2.17
C THR A 151 -0.82 0.47 2.67
N VAL A 152 -0.40 -0.03 3.82
CA VAL A 152 0.94 0.20 4.36
C VAL A 152 1.72 -1.10 4.34
N SER A 153 2.95 -1.04 3.83
CA SER A 153 3.77 -2.24 3.61
C SER A 153 5.19 -2.04 4.12
N GLY A 154 5.74 -3.06 4.76
CA GLY A 154 7.09 -3.13 5.30
C GLY A 154 7.18 -3.99 6.55
N GLY A 155 8.12 -4.92 6.53
CA GLY A 155 8.40 -5.86 7.61
C GLY A 155 9.34 -5.29 8.69
N ALA A 156 9.87 -6.18 9.52
CA ALA A 156 10.89 -5.88 10.53
C ALA A 156 12.30 -6.06 9.92
N VAL A 157 12.61 -5.34 8.85
CA VAL A 157 13.82 -5.57 8.02
C VAL A 157 15.08 -5.03 8.69
N HIS A 158 14.97 -3.90 9.38
CA HIS A 158 16.11 -3.21 9.97
C HIS A 158 16.19 -3.36 11.50
N GLY A 159 15.44 -4.30 12.08
CA GLY A 159 15.38 -4.54 13.52
C GLY A 159 14.10 -5.25 13.93
N THR A 160 13.51 -4.84 15.06
CA THR A 160 12.30 -5.46 15.61
C THR A 160 11.02 -4.67 15.32
N LEU A 161 11.14 -3.44 14.82
CA LEU A 161 10.02 -2.60 14.46
C LEU A 161 9.40 -3.06 13.13
N VAL A 162 8.13 -3.38 13.14
CA VAL A 162 7.35 -3.68 11.93
C VAL A 162 6.95 -2.36 11.27
N GLU A 163 7.54 -2.06 10.12
CA GLU A 163 7.36 -0.76 9.44
C GLU A 163 5.92 -0.50 9.05
N ALA A 164 5.19 -1.52 8.62
CA ALA A 164 3.76 -1.39 8.30
C ALA A 164 2.92 -0.98 9.52
N PHE A 165 3.26 -1.45 10.72
CA PHE A 165 2.55 -1.08 11.95
C PHE A 165 2.87 0.36 12.38
N MET A 166 4.11 0.78 12.19
CA MET A 166 4.51 2.17 12.40
C MET A 166 3.75 3.13 11.46
N LEU A 167 3.64 2.78 10.18
CA LEU A 167 2.89 3.58 9.20
C LEU A 167 1.39 3.59 9.51
N GLU A 168 0.82 2.45 9.93
CA GLU A 168 -0.57 2.38 10.36
C GLU A 168 -0.81 3.28 11.57
N TRP A 169 0.07 3.25 12.58
CA TRP A 169 0.02 4.15 13.72
C TRP A 169 0.08 5.63 13.32
N LEU A 170 0.96 6.00 12.38
CA LEU A 170 1.04 7.37 11.87
C LEU A 170 -0.28 7.79 11.23
N LEU A 171 -0.86 6.94 10.38
CA LEU A 171 -2.11 7.22 9.70
C LEU A 171 -3.28 7.35 10.66
N THR A 172 -3.42 6.42 11.59
CA THR A 172 -4.60 6.33 12.46
C THR A 172 -4.48 7.22 13.70
N CYS A 173 -3.36 7.14 14.41
CA CYS A 173 -3.17 7.83 15.67
C CYS A 173 -2.75 9.30 15.52
N ARG A 174 -2.15 9.67 14.39
CA ARG A 174 -1.62 11.04 14.20
C ARG A 174 -2.35 11.81 13.11
N LEU A 175 -2.80 11.14 12.07
CA LEU A 175 -3.36 11.78 10.89
C LEU A 175 -4.88 11.57 10.74
N GLY A 176 -5.51 10.79 11.62
CA GLY A 176 -6.95 10.65 11.69
C GLY A 176 -7.57 9.79 10.59
N VAL A 177 -6.78 9.01 9.85
CA VAL A 177 -7.33 8.03 8.91
C VAL A 177 -8.05 6.95 9.74
N PRO A 178 -9.29 6.57 9.39
CA PRO A 178 -10.01 5.54 10.13
C PRO A 178 -9.22 4.23 10.16
N VAL A 179 -9.17 3.60 11.33
CA VAL A 179 -8.44 2.34 11.52
C VAL A 179 -8.93 1.21 10.61
N ASP A 180 -10.19 1.26 10.21
CA ASP A 180 -10.81 0.34 9.27
C ASP A 180 -10.68 0.77 7.79
N ALA A 181 -9.83 1.77 7.52
CA ALA A 181 -9.43 2.19 6.19
C ALA A 181 -7.97 1.86 5.85
N VAL A 182 -7.24 1.17 6.74
CA VAL A 182 -5.84 0.83 6.54
C VAL A 182 -5.66 -0.69 6.48
N LEU A 183 -5.11 -1.19 5.36
CA LEU A 183 -4.62 -2.56 5.23
C LEU A 183 -3.13 -2.60 5.54
N VAL A 184 -2.69 -3.60 6.29
CA VAL A 184 -1.29 -3.74 6.72
C VAL A 184 -0.65 -4.97 6.09
N ASP A 185 0.52 -4.78 5.51
CA ASP A 185 1.39 -5.84 4.99
C ASP A 185 2.72 -5.81 5.76
N PRO A 186 2.88 -6.65 6.79
CA PRO A 186 4.07 -6.69 7.61
C PRO A 186 5.17 -7.60 7.03
N CYS A 187 4.99 -8.16 5.84
CA CYS A 187 5.83 -9.24 5.31
C CYS A 187 6.78 -8.79 4.19
N ALA A 188 6.65 -7.58 3.70
CA ALA A 188 7.55 -7.08 2.67
C ALA A 188 8.91 -6.70 3.26
N ASP A 189 9.97 -7.08 2.59
CA ASP A 189 11.35 -6.86 3.04
C ASP A 189 12.13 -5.84 2.19
N HIS A 190 11.64 -5.52 0.99
CA HIS A 190 12.26 -4.57 0.07
C HIS A 190 11.19 -3.85 -0.77
N THR A 191 11.59 -2.76 -1.45
CA THR A 191 10.66 -2.00 -2.30
C THR A 191 10.01 -2.87 -3.38
N HIS A 192 10.73 -3.81 -4.00
CA HIS A 192 10.14 -4.69 -5.01
C HIS A 192 9.12 -5.68 -4.42
N THR A 193 9.30 -6.16 -3.18
CA THR A 193 8.28 -6.98 -2.49
C THR A 193 7.08 -6.14 -2.06
N ASN A 194 7.29 -4.90 -1.63
CA ASN A 194 6.19 -3.96 -1.37
C ASN A 194 5.30 -3.77 -2.62
N ILE A 195 5.91 -3.58 -3.79
CA ILE A 195 5.18 -3.43 -5.07
C ILE A 195 4.48 -4.73 -5.45
N ARG A 196 5.14 -5.89 -5.30
CA ARG A 196 4.54 -7.20 -5.54
C ARG A 196 3.28 -7.42 -4.71
N HIS A 197 3.34 -7.13 -3.41
CA HIS A 197 2.20 -7.28 -2.50
C HIS A 197 1.09 -6.27 -2.84
N THR A 198 1.44 -5.02 -3.17
CA THR A 198 0.47 -4.04 -3.68
C THR A 198 -0.23 -4.55 -4.94
N GLY A 199 0.51 -5.13 -5.87
CA GLY A 199 -0.05 -5.69 -7.11
C GLY A 199 -0.99 -6.88 -6.84
N ALA A 200 -0.64 -7.76 -5.92
CA ALA A 200 -1.50 -8.87 -5.50
C ALA A 200 -2.80 -8.34 -4.88
N LEU A 201 -2.70 -7.32 -4.02
CA LEU A 201 -3.86 -6.66 -3.43
C LEU A 201 -4.77 -6.04 -4.50
N VAL A 202 -4.22 -5.26 -5.43
CA VAL A 202 -4.99 -4.63 -6.51
C VAL A 202 -5.78 -5.67 -7.29
N ARG A 203 -5.14 -6.79 -7.66
CA ARG A 203 -5.82 -7.90 -8.36
C ARG A 203 -6.91 -8.54 -7.52
N ALA A 204 -6.62 -8.83 -6.27
CA ALA A 204 -7.57 -9.49 -5.36
C ALA A 204 -8.81 -8.63 -5.06
N LEU A 205 -8.63 -7.32 -5.01
CA LEU A 205 -9.73 -6.36 -4.87
C LEU A 205 -10.49 -6.15 -6.19
N GLY A 206 -10.11 -6.82 -7.28
CA GLY A 206 -10.71 -6.63 -8.60
C GLY A 206 -10.40 -5.27 -9.22
N GLY A 207 -9.45 -4.52 -8.65
CA GLY A 207 -9.00 -3.24 -9.16
C GLY A 207 -7.98 -3.39 -10.29
N ARG A 208 -7.63 -2.26 -10.92
CA ARG A 208 -6.63 -2.23 -12.00
C ARG A 208 -5.39 -1.43 -11.66
N THR A 209 -5.54 -0.45 -10.78
CA THR A 209 -4.48 0.51 -10.50
C THR A 209 -4.40 0.80 -9.01
N ALA A 210 -3.21 1.16 -8.54
CA ALA A 210 -2.97 1.77 -7.24
C ALA A 210 -2.24 3.10 -7.41
N TYR A 211 -2.38 3.95 -6.41
CA TYR A 211 -1.60 5.16 -6.26
C TYR A 211 -0.49 4.90 -5.24
N LEU A 212 0.76 4.81 -5.72
CA LEU A 212 1.93 4.64 -4.85
C LEU A 212 2.39 6.00 -4.34
N VAL A 213 2.52 6.11 -3.04
CA VAL A 213 3.04 7.30 -2.36
C VAL A 213 4.44 7.02 -1.85
N THR A 214 5.37 7.92 -2.17
CA THR A 214 6.77 7.82 -1.75
C THR A 214 7.24 9.13 -1.12
N ASP A 215 8.51 9.17 -0.71
CA ASP A 215 9.23 10.44 -0.44
C ASP A 215 9.75 11.07 -1.73
N ASP A 216 10.29 12.28 -1.63
CA ASP A 216 10.90 12.99 -2.78
C ASP A 216 12.37 12.58 -3.01
N GLY A 217 12.85 11.58 -2.29
CA GLY A 217 14.25 11.17 -2.28
C GLY A 217 14.48 9.76 -2.81
N LEU A 218 15.02 8.93 -1.95
CA LEU A 218 15.60 7.64 -2.30
C LEU A 218 14.61 6.68 -2.97
N GLN A 219 13.41 6.53 -2.41
CA GLN A 219 12.44 5.57 -2.94
C GLN A 219 11.85 6.03 -4.27
N SER A 220 11.62 7.33 -4.42
CA SER A 220 11.20 7.92 -5.69
C SER A 220 12.22 7.65 -6.78
N GLY A 221 13.49 7.90 -6.50
CA GLY A 221 14.58 7.61 -7.43
C GLY A 221 14.70 6.14 -7.77
N TYR A 222 14.48 5.26 -6.80
CA TYR A 222 14.47 3.83 -7.06
C TYR A 222 13.33 3.39 -7.99
N LEU A 223 12.16 3.98 -7.84
CA LEU A 223 11.02 3.77 -8.76
C LEU A 223 11.28 4.37 -10.16
N GLU A 224 12.08 5.40 -10.26
CA GLU A 224 12.51 6.02 -11.53
C GLU A 224 13.74 5.37 -12.15
N GLU A 225 14.21 4.26 -11.58
CA GLU A 225 15.34 3.49 -12.08
C GLU A 225 16.64 4.32 -12.23
N TRP A 226 16.95 5.15 -11.24
CA TRP A 226 18.22 5.87 -11.22
C TRP A 226 19.42 4.89 -11.19
N THR A 227 20.41 5.16 -12.02
CA THR A 227 21.58 4.30 -12.22
C THR A 227 22.40 4.04 -10.95
N CYS A 228 22.32 4.92 -9.93
CA CYS A 228 23.00 4.70 -8.66
C CYS A 228 22.47 3.48 -7.88
N PHE A 229 21.32 2.95 -8.23
CA PHE A 229 20.74 1.75 -7.61
C PHE A 229 21.35 0.43 -8.10
N ASP A 230 22.17 0.44 -9.13
CA ASP A 230 22.99 -0.72 -9.50
C ASP A 230 23.87 -1.17 -8.33
N LEU A 231 24.29 -0.25 -7.45
CA LEU A 231 25.04 -0.54 -6.24
C LEU A 231 24.30 -1.40 -5.21
N ILE A 232 22.96 -1.43 -5.25
CA ILE A 232 22.12 -2.18 -4.31
C ILE A 232 21.42 -3.39 -4.96
N GLY A 233 21.95 -3.86 -6.09
CA GLY A 233 21.50 -5.09 -6.74
C GLY A 233 20.55 -4.90 -7.93
N GLY A 234 20.61 -3.74 -8.58
CA GLY A 234 19.92 -3.46 -9.81
C GLY A 234 18.55 -2.79 -9.66
N SER A 235 17.93 -2.47 -10.78
CA SER A 235 16.59 -1.87 -10.84
C SER A 235 15.51 -2.80 -10.26
N ILE A 236 14.33 -2.26 -9.99
CA ILE A 236 13.18 -3.07 -9.51
C ILE A 236 12.87 -4.20 -10.48
N ASP A 237 12.90 -3.94 -11.78
CA ASP A 237 12.64 -4.95 -12.82
C ASP A 237 13.70 -6.06 -12.82
N GLN A 238 14.99 -5.69 -12.75
CA GLN A 238 16.09 -6.67 -12.67
C GLN A 238 15.97 -7.55 -11.43
N ARG A 239 15.71 -6.95 -10.29
CA ARG A 239 15.51 -7.69 -9.03
C ARG A 239 14.29 -8.60 -9.09
N SER A 240 13.19 -8.11 -9.65
CA SER A 240 11.95 -8.87 -9.76
C SER A 240 12.11 -10.09 -10.69
N LEU A 241 12.80 -9.92 -11.81
CA LEU A 241 13.11 -11.04 -12.69
C LEU A 241 14.02 -12.08 -12.02
N ARG A 242 15.03 -11.64 -11.28
CA ARG A 242 15.93 -12.52 -10.53
C ARG A 242 15.21 -13.28 -9.42
N ASP A 243 14.41 -12.57 -8.61
CA ASP A 243 13.84 -13.10 -7.37
C ASP A 243 12.49 -13.81 -7.60
N PHE A 244 11.74 -13.43 -8.63
CA PHE A 244 10.38 -13.94 -8.89
C PHE A 244 10.19 -14.53 -10.30
N GLY A 245 11.12 -14.30 -11.22
CA GLY A 245 11.00 -14.77 -12.61
C GLY A 245 9.99 -13.99 -13.46
N HIS A 246 9.44 -12.86 -12.96
CA HIS A 246 8.49 -12.03 -13.69
C HIS A 246 8.58 -10.56 -13.27
N LEU A 247 8.08 -9.68 -14.13
CA LEU A 247 7.94 -8.25 -13.86
C LEU A 247 6.72 -7.97 -12.98
N LEU A 248 6.78 -6.91 -12.15
CA LEU A 248 5.75 -6.60 -11.15
C LEU A 248 4.62 -5.73 -11.68
N GLY A 249 4.74 -5.20 -12.87
CA GLY A 249 3.78 -4.29 -13.46
C GLY A 249 4.44 -3.06 -14.07
N SER A 250 3.65 -2.02 -14.30
CA SER A 250 4.13 -0.73 -14.78
C SER A 250 3.76 0.37 -13.81
N TRP A 251 4.61 1.38 -13.71
CA TRP A 251 4.36 2.58 -12.93
C TRP A 251 4.90 3.81 -13.66
N ARG A 252 4.27 4.94 -13.42
CA ARG A 252 4.67 6.22 -13.97
C ARG A 252 4.50 7.28 -12.90
N ARG A 253 5.34 8.29 -12.92
CA ARG A 253 5.17 9.44 -12.05
C ARG A 253 3.77 10.01 -12.26
N ALA A 254 2.98 10.03 -11.22
CA ALA A 254 1.70 10.72 -11.23
C ALA A 254 1.97 12.22 -11.04
N SER A 255 1.37 13.07 -11.86
CA SER A 255 1.50 14.53 -11.72
C SER A 255 0.61 15.02 -10.57
N VAL A 256 1.04 14.74 -9.35
CA VAL A 256 0.37 15.15 -8.13
C VAL A 256 1.16 16.29 -7.53
N GLY A 257 0.95 17.51 -8.02
CA GLY A 257 1.72 18.66 -7.56
C GLY A 257 3.22 18.44 -7.73
N MET A 258 4.04 18.92 -6.78
CA MET A 258 5.49 18.77 -6.81
C MET A 258 6.00 17.56 -6.01
N LYS A 259 5.15 16.59 -5.64
CA LYS A 259 5.54 15.55 -4.70
C LYS A 259 5.42 14.15 -5.28
N ALA A 260 6.38 13.30 -4.93
CA ALA A 260 6.53 11.98 -5.50
C ALA A 260 5.35 11.04 -5.18
N GLY A 261 4.62 10.71 -6.23
CA GLY A 261 3.64 9.66 -6.28
C GLY A 261 3.68 9.00 -7.64
N PHE A 262 3.16 7.79 -7.73
CA PHE A 262 3.16 7.04 -8.97
C PHE A 262 1.81 6.38 -9.19
N TRP A 263 1.34 6.49 -10.41
CA TRP A 263 0.36 5.58 -10.92
C TRP A 263 1.01 4.20 -11.07
N TYR A 264 0.35 3.15 -10.66
CA TYR A 264 0.84 1.78 -10.74
C TYR A 264 -0.26 0.84 -11.21
N THR A 265 0.10 -0.11 -12.08
CA THR A 265 -0.74 -1.24 -12.44
C THR A 265 0.07 -2.54 -12.38
N PRO A 266 -0.47 -3.63 -11.80
CA PRO A 266 0.15 -4.94 -11.84
C PRO A 266 0.03 -5.64 -13.20
N TYR A 267 -0.62 -5.03 -14.18
CA TYR A 267 -0.92 -5.59 -15.50
C TYR A 267 -0.02 -4.96 -16.57
N ARG A 268 1.32 -5.11 -16.44
CA ARG A 268 2.29 -4.49 -17.35
C ARG A 268 2.00 -4.76 -18.81
N PHE A 269 1.66 -5.99 -19.15
CA PHE A 269 1.35 -6.41 -20.52
C PHE A 269 0.22 -5.59 -21.16
N TRP A 270 -0.75 -5.16 -20.35
CA TRP A 270 -1.88 -4.36 -20.80
C TRP A 270 -1.58 -2.86 -20.80
N ALA A 271 -0.55 -2.45 -20.09
CA ALA A 271 -0.24 -1.05 -19.85
C ALA A 271 0.76 -0.49 -20.87
N GLU A 272 1.39 -1.33 -21.69
CA GLU A 272 2.41 -0.92 -22.67
C GLU A 272 1.79 -0.84 -24.06
N PRO A 273 1.70 0.37 -24.67
CA PRO A 273 1.08 0.57 -25.98
C PRO A 273 1.72 -0.24 -27.11
N GLU A 274 3.03 -0.48 -27.01
CA GLU A 274 3.82 -1.23 -28.00
C GLU A 274 3.43 -2.70 -28.13
N HIS A 275 2.73 -3.26 -27.17
CA HIS A 275 2.24 -4.63 -27.22
C HIS A 275 0.95 -4.81 -28.02
N GLY A 276 0.45 -3.75 -28.64
CA GLY A 276 -0.62 -3.81 -29.64
C GLY A 276 -1.98 -4.32 -29.13
N LEU A 277 -2.13 -4.50 -27.84
CA LEU A 277 -3.39 -4.91 -27.23
C LEU A 277 -4.28 -3.67 -27.07
N GLY A 278 -4.84 -3.24 -28.19
CA GLY A 278 -5.59 -2.02 -28.34
C GLY A 278 -6.52 -1.71 -27.18
N GLY A 279 -6.41 -0.50 -26.69
CA GLY A 279 -7.44 0.10 -25.87
C GLY A 279 -7.35 -0.16 -24.37
N PHE A 280 -6.15 -0.15 -23.78
CA PHE A 280 -6.07 -0.02 -22.33
C PHE A 280 -6.36 1.45 -21.96
N SER A 281 -7.65 1.76 -21.89
CA SER A 281 -8.18 3.11 -21.68
C SER A 281 -7.83 3.71 -20.30
N CYS A 282 -7.10 2.97 -19.46
CA CYS A 282 -6.69 3.41 -18.12
C CYS A 282 -5.24 3.93 -18.06
N ILE A 283 -4.55 4.00 -19.18
CA ILE A 283 -3.21 4.61 -19.24
C ILE A 283 -3.40 6.13 -19.35
N PRO A 284 -2.79 6.93 -18.45
CA PRO A 284 -2.90 8.37 -18.49
C PRO A 284 -2.30 8.97 -19.76
#